data_89c40db3fcced82495fc7a9825589df8
#
_entry.id   89c40db3fcced82495fc7a9825589df8
#
_cell.length_a   1.000
_cell.length_b   1.000
_cell.length_c   1.000
_cell.angle_alpha   90.00
_cell.angle_beta   90.00
_cell.angle_gamma   90.00
#
_symmetry.space_group_name_H-M   'P 1'
#
loop_
_entity.id
_entity.type
_entity.pdbx_description
1 polymer ?
#
loop_
_entity_poly.entity_id
_entity_poly.type
_entity_poly.pdbx_seq_one_letter_code
_entity_poly.pdbx_strand_id
1 'polypeptide(L)'
;FFLFHFGFFLKIFKKNNKKKILQEIYDYTFRQLELSVREIGYGDVTINKKMKTYINTLYAILHKIDNWENLNNHDKDKILTNFLNNNADTSYLVNYFDNYMISLSNSTLNSFAKGVIKPKF
;
A
#
# COMPACT_ATOMS: atom_id res chain seq x y z
N PHE A 1 6.88 2.13 3.85
CA PHE A 1 5.71 2.52 4.65
C PHE A 1 4.50 2.83 3.79
N PHE A 2 4.68 3.64 2.74
CA PHE A 2 3.63 3.93 1.76
C PHE A 2 3.05 2.65 1.15
N LEU A 3 3.90 1.70 0.78
CA LEU A 3 3.46 0.45 0.15
C LEU A 3 2.59 -0.40 1.07
N PHE A 4 2.81 -0.33 2.39
CA PHE A 4 1.93 -1.00 3.36
C PHE A 4 0.53 -0.39 3.34
N HIS A 5 0.43 0.94 3.32
CA HIS A 5 -0.87 1.61 3.23
C HIS A 5 -1.61 1.19 1.98
N PHE A 6 -0.92 1.21 0.85
CA PHE A 6 -1.52 0.83 -0.42
C PHE A 6 -1.86 -0.66 -0.46
N GLY A 7 -1.00 -1.50 0.13
CA GLY A 7 -1.27 -2.93 0.26
C GLY A 7 -2.54 -3.23 1.04
N PHE A 8 -2.72 -2.61 2.20
CA PHE A 8 -3.94 -2.76 2.99
C PHE A 8 -5.16 -2.22 2.27
N PHE A 9 -5.02 -1.10 1.58
CA PHE A 9 -6.08 -0.53 0.75
C PHE A 9 -6.54 -1.55 -0.30
N LEU A 10 -5.61 -2.11 -1.05
CA LEU A 10 -5.92 -3.11 -2.08
C LEU A 10 -6.55 -4.37 -1.49
N LYS A 11 -6.05 -4.82 -0.33
CA LYS A 11 -6.58 -6.00 0.35
C LYS A 11 -8.06 -5.82 0.69
N ILE A 12 -8.42 -4.70 1.27
CA ILE A 12 -9.79 -4.44 1.72
C ILE A 12 -10.74 -4.29 0.53
N PHE A 13 -10.33 -3.53 -0.49
CA PHE A 13 -11.23 -3.24 -1.61
C PHE A 13 -11.21 -4.28 -2.73
N LYS A 14 -10.24 -5.21 -2.72
CA LYS A 14 -10.18 -6.31 -3.66
C LYS A 14 -11.44 -7.21 -3.61
N LYS A 15 -12.05 -7.31 -2.46
CA LYS A 15 -13.26 -8.13 -2.25
C LYS A 15 -14.52 -7.49 -2.81
N ASN A 16 -14.48 -6.21 -3.15
CA ASN A 16 -15.59 -5.50 -3.79
C ASN A 16 -15.51 -5.69 -5.30
N ASN A 17 -16.65 -5.91 -5.96
CA ASN A 17 -16.70 -6.20 -7.40
C ASN A 17 -16.38 -4.99 -8.30
N LYS A 18 -15.61 -4.03 -7.81
CA LYS A 18 -15.24 -2.80 -8.54
C LYS A 18 -13.81 -2.85 -9.05
N LYS A 19 -13.47 -3.92 -9.76
CA LYS A 19 -12.11 -4.14 -10.28
C LYS A 19 -11.62 -3.00 -11.17
N LYS A 20 -12.51 -2.42 -11.97
CA LYS A 20 -12.13 -1.34 -12.88
C LYS A 20 -11.66 -0.09 -12.14
N ILE A 21 -12.40 0.34 -11.12
CA ILE A 21 -12.02 1.51 -10.31
C ILE A 21 -10.74 1.24 -9.55
N LEU A 22 -10.60 0.05 -9.00
CA LEU A 22 -9.39 -0.34 -8.27
C LEU A 22 -8.17 -0.34 -9.18
N GLN A 23 -8.31 -0.83 -10.41
CA GLN A 23 -7.23 -0.80 -11.40
C GLN A 23 -6.86 0.62 -11.78
N GLU A 24 -7.83 1.52 -11.94
CA GLU A 24 -7.56 2.93 -12.22
C GLU A 24 -6.80 3.59 -11.09
N ILE A 25 -7.14 3.31 -9.84
CA ILE A 25 -6.43 3.83 -8.67
C ILE A 25 -5.00 3.30 -8.64
N TYR A 26 -4.82 2.02 -8.91
CA TYR A 26 -3.49 1.39 -8.98
C TYR A 26 -2.63 2.06 -10.05
N ASP A 27 -3.15 2.19 -11.26
CA ASP A 27 -2.42 2.78 -12.38
C ASP A 27 -2.06 4.24 -12.11
N TYR A 28 -2.99 5.01 -11.55
CA TYR A 28 -2.75 6.41 -11.19
C TYR A 28 -1.66 6.51 -10.12
N THR A 29 -1.75 5.69 -9.08
CA THR A 29 -0.81 5.73 -7.96
C THR A 29 0.62 5.43 -8.43
N PHE A 30 0.80 4.39 -9.23
CA PHE A 30 2.13 4.05 -9.73
C PHE A 30 2.66 5.05 -10.75
N ARG A 31 1.78 5.70 -11.53
CA ARG A 31 2.18 6.79 -12.40
C ARG A 31 2.71 7.98 -11.60
N GLN A 32 2.02 8.34 -10.53
CA GLN A 32 2.48 9.43 -9.65
C GLN A 32 3.79 9.07 -8.97
N LEU A 33 3.95 7.85 -8.56
CA LEU A 33 5.20 7.37 -7.96
C LEU A 33 6.36 7.44 -8.95
N GLU A 34 6.14 7.03 -10.19
CA GLU A 34 7.14 7.15 -11.26
C GLU A 34 7.54 8.59 -11.50
N LEU A 35 6.57 9.50 -11.60
CA LEU A 35 6.83 10.92 -11.78
C LEU A 35 7.65 11.48 -10.62
N SER A 36 7.36 11.07 -9.40
CA SER A 36 8.12 11.50 -8.21
C SER A 36 9.57 11.03 -8.29
N VAL A 37 9.80 9.80 -8.73
CA VAL A 37 11.15 9.26 -8.89
C VAL A 37 11.90 10.00 -10.00
N ARG A 38 11.23 10.37 -11.09
CA ARG A 38 11.84 11.15 -12.18
C ARG A 38 12.25 12.55 -11.72
N GLU A 39 11.44 13.18 -10.86
CA GLU A 39 11.74 14.50 -10.31
C GLU A 39 13.03 14.51 -9.47
N ILE A 40 13.40 13.39 -8.88
CA ILE A 40 14.66 13.25 -8.13
C ILE A 40 15.88 13.30 -9.06
N GLY A 41 15.70 13.03 -10.36
CA GLY A 41 16.75 13.16 -11.35
C GLY A 41 17.40 11.85 -11.78
N TYR A 42 16.78 10.71 -11.49
CA TYR A 42 17.31 9.41 -11.96
C TYR A 42 17.11 9.23 -13.46
N GLY A 43 18.04 8.51 -14.10
CA GLY A 43 17.91 8.13 -15.50
C GLY A 43 16.91 6.99 -15.69
N ASP A 44 16.44 6.80 -16.94
CA ASP A 44 15.36 5.86 -17.27
C ASP A 44 15.65 4.43 -16.80
N VAL A 45 16.89 3.94 -16.93
CA VAL A 45 17.23 2.58 -16.50
C VAL A 45 17.05 2.43 -14.99
N THR A 46 17.49 3.42 -14.22
CA THR A 46 17.37 3.42 -12.76
C THR A 46 15.91 3.53 -12.34
N ILE A 47 15.13 4.37 -13.03
CA ILE A 47 13.69 4.53 -12.76
C ILE A 47 12.96 3.20 -12.97
N ASN A 48 13.23 2.52 -14.08
CA ASN A 48 12.60 1.23 -14.39
C ASN A 48 12.93 0.18 -13.33
N LYS A 49 14.18 0.14 -12.86
CA LYS A 49 14.59 -0.79 -11.79
C LYS A 49 13.87 -0.48 -10.48
N LYS A 50 13.77 0.80 -10.12
CA LYS A 50 13.10 1.21 -8.89
C LYS A 50 11.60 0.88 -8.93
N MET A 51 10.94 1.16 -10.05
CA MET A 51 9.52 0.86 -10.22
C MET A 51 9.27 -0.64 -10.14
N LYS A 52 10.11 -1.45 -10.76
CA LYS A 52 10.02 -2.91 -10.67
C LYS A 52 10.19 -3.39 -9.23
N THR A 53 11.12 -2.81 -8.49
CA THR A 53 11.34 -3.13 -7.07
C THR A 53 10.10 -2.77 -6.25
N TYR A 54 9.51 -1.61 -6.46
CA TYR A 54 8.30 -1.19 -5.74
C TYR A 54 7.12 -2.12 -6.01
N ILE A 55 6.92 -2.51 -7.27
CA ILE A 55 5.85 -3.43 -7.65
C ILE A 55 6.07 -4.80 -7.00
N ASN A 56 7.28 -5.32 -7.05
CA ASN A 56 7.62 -6.60 -6.44
C ASN A 56 7.44 -6.58 -4.93
N THR A 57 7.84 -5.47 -4.29
CA THR A 57 7.66 -5.27 -2.85
C THR A 57 6.18 -5.22 -2.48
N LEU A 58 5.38 -4.53 -3.29
CA LEU A 58 3.93 -4.47 -3.05
C LEU A 58 3.30 -5.87 -3.11
N TYR A 59 3.66 -6.68 -4.11
CA TYR A 59 3.14 -8.04 -4.22
C TYR A 59 3.58 -8.92 -3.04
N ALA A 60 4.82 -8.74 -2.58
CA ALA A 60 5.32 -9.45 -1.40
C ALA A 60 4.53 -9.06 -0.15
N ILE A 61 4.25 -7.77 0.01
CA ILE A 61 3.43 -7.26 1.12
C ILE A 61 2.02 -7.84 1.05
N LEU A 62 1.38 -7.79 -0.12
CA LEU A 62 0.04 -8.32 -0.31
C LEU A 62 -0.05 -9.79 0.06
N HIS A 63 0.96 -10.58 -0.31
CA HIS A 63 1.03 -11.99 0.05
C HIS A 63 1.12 -12.19 1.56
N LYS A 64 1.92 -11.38 2.24
CA LYS A 64 2.14 -11.49 3.68
C LYS A 64 0.94 -11.00 4.50
N ILE A 65 0.23 -9.98 4.04
CA ILE A 65 -0.92 -9.43 4.79
C ILE A 65 -2.25 -10.07 4.43
N ASP A 66 -2.26 -11.05 3.53
CA ASP A 66 -3.49 -11.71 3.08
C ASP A 66 -4.30 -12.27 4.25
N ASN A 67 -3.65 -12.85 5.25
CA ASN A 67 -4.27 -13.40 6.46
C ASN A 67 -4.04 -12.51 7.69
N TRP A 68 -3.83 -11.22 7.50
CA TRP A 68 -3.44 -10.29 8.59
C TRP A 68 -4.37 -10.38 9.78
N GLU A 69 -5.68 -10.41 9.57
CA GLU A 69 -6.68 -10.45 10.63
C GLU A 69 -6.64 -11.73 11.46
N ASN A 70 -6.06 -12.82 10.92
CA ASN A 70 -5.93 -14.11 11.59
C ASN A 70 -4.57 -14.28 12.28
N LEU A 71 -3.66 -13.31 12.14
CA LEU A 71 -2.35 -13.36 12.74
C LEU A 71 -2.36 -12.81 14.16
N ASN A 72 -1.50 -13.35 15.03
CA ASN A 72 -1.29 -12.76 16.34
C ASN A 72 -0.35 -11.54 16.24
N ASN A 73 -0.25 -10.76 17.32
CA ASN A 73 0.55 -9.54 17.30
C ASN A 73 2.04 -9.82 17.03
N HIS A 74 2.55 -10.95 17.47
CA HIS A 74 3.94 -11.33 17.22
C HIS A 74 4.22 -11.53 15.74
N ASP A 75 3.34 -12.23 15.02
CA ASP A 75 3.49 -12.47 13.60
C ASP A 75 3.32 -11.18 12.78
N LYS A 76 2.38 -10.32 13.18
CA LYS A 76 2.20 -8.99 12.56
C LYS A 76 3.45 -8.14 12.73
N ASP A 77 4.01 -8.11 13.93
CA ASP A 77 5.23 -7.38 14.23
C ASP A 77 6.40 -7.88 13.39
N LYS A 78 6.50 -9.19 13.22
CA LYS A 78 7.55 -9.83 12.43
C LYS A 78 7.47 -9.44 10.96
N ILE A 79 6.26 -9.37 10.39
CA ILE A 79 6.05 -8.92 9.01
C ILE A 79 6.51 -7.46 8.85
N LEU A 80 6.11 -6.59 9.75
CA LEU A 80 6.50 -5.18 9.70
C LEU A 80 8.01 -5.02 9.84
N THR A 81 8.63 -5.77 10.74
CA THR A 81 10.09 -5.72 10.94
C THR A 81 10.84 -6.16 9.69
N ASN A 82 10.34 -7.16 8.95
CA ASN A 82 11.00 -7.65 7.75
C ASN A 82 10.98 -6.63 6.60
N PHE A 83 9.93 -5.83 6.49
CA PHE A 83 9.79 -4.84 5.39
C PHE A 83 10.23 -3.44 5.79
N LEU A 84 10.16 -3.10 7.07
CA LEU A 84 10.57 -1.81 7.59
C LEU A 84 11.90 -1.94 8.32
N ASN A 85 12.61 -0.84 8.46
CA ASN A 85 13.91 -0.84 9.12
C ASN A 85 13.76 -1.25 10.60
N ASN A 86 14.68 -2.09 11.08
CA ASN A 86 14.64 -2.69 12.42
C ASN A 86 14.67 -1.69 13.58
N ASN A 87 14.86 -0.40 13.30
CA ASN A 87 14.94 0.65 14.31
C ASN A 87 13.59 1.28 14.66
N ALA A 88 12.51 0.85 14.02
CA ALA A 88 11.18 1.38 14.27
C ALA A 88 10.47 0.56 15.37
N ASP A 89 9.64 1.25 16.18
CA ASP A 89 8.75 0.58 17.12
C ASP A 89 7.58 -0.03 16.36
N THR A 90 7.74 -1.29 15.98
CA THR A 90 6.78 -2.00 15.15
C THR A 90 5.50 -2.35 15.90
N SER A 91 5.53 -2.45 17.24
CA SER A 91 4.31 -2.72 18.02
C SER A 91 3.29 -1.57 17.89
N TYR A 92 3.76 -0.31 17.85
CA TYR A 92 2.91 0.83 17.56
C TYR A 92 2.30 0.72 16.15
N LEU A 93 3.09 0.29 15.18
CA LEU A 93 2.64 0.15 13.80
C LEU A 93 1.60 -0.96 13.62
N VAL A 94 1.68 -2.04 14.40
CA VAL A 94 0.65 -3.09 14.39
C VAL A 94 -0.72 -2.48 14.73
N ASN A 95 -0.79 -1.72 15.82
CA ASN A 95 -2.03 -1.05 16.21
C ASN A 95 -2.49 -0.05 15.15
N TYR A 96 -1.55 0.70 14.58
CA TYR A 96 -1.85 1.66 13.53
C TYR A 96 -2.51 1.00 12.32
N PHE A 97 -1.96 -0.12 11.82
CA PHE A 97 -2.51 -0.79 10.65
C PHE A 97 -3.80 -1.53 10.96
N ASP A 98 -3.97 -2.07 12.17
CA ASP A 98 -5.25 -2.64 12.58
C ASP A 98 -6.37 -1.59 12.55
N ASN A 99 -6.10 -0.39 13.06
CA ASN A 99 -7.04 0.72 13.03
C ASN A 99 -7.28 1.23 11.61
N TYR A 100 -6.24 1.24 10.79
CA TYR A 100 -6.36 1.63 9.38
C TYR A 100 -7.28 0.68 8.63
N MET A 101 -7.13 -0.64 8.84
CA MET A 101 -8.02 -1.64 8.23
C MET A 101 -9.47 -1.44 8.63
N ILE A 102 -9.74 -1.17 9.90
CA ILE A 102 -11.09 -0.91 10.38
C ILE A 102 -11.67 0.33 9.69
N SER A 103 -10.87 1.39 9.59
CA SER A 103 -11.26 2.62 8.92
C SER A 103 -11.59 2.38 7.45
N LEU A 104 -10.76 1.60 6.74
CA LEU A 104 -11.00 1.26 5.35
C LEU A 104 -12.28 0.43 5.17
N SER A 105 -12.52 -0.50 6.07
CA SER A 105 -13.72 -1.36 6.02
C SER A 105 -15.02 -0.56 6.16
N ASN A 106 -14.95 0.58 6.84
CA ASN A 106 -16.09 1.47 7.05
C ASN A 106 -16.23 2.55 5.97
N SER A 107 -15.39 2.51 4.93
CA SER A 107 -15.36 3.52 3.86
C SER A 107 -15.75 2.89 2.53
N THR A 108 -16.20 3.72 1.58
CA THR A 108 -16.51 3.26 0.23
C THR A 108 -15.33 3.50 -0.71
N LEU A 109 -15.17 2.60 -1.69
CA LEU A 109 -14.12 2.75 -2.71
C LEU A 109 -14.31 4.05 -3.50
N ASN A 110 -15.54 4.46 -3.77
CA ASN A 110 -15.82 5.68 -4.53
C ASN A 110 -15.31 6.94 -3.81
N SER A 111 -15.39 7.00 -2.47
CA SER A 111 -14.87 8.15 -1.74
C SER A 111 -13.35 8.25 -1.85
N PHE A 112 -12.65 7.11 -1.86
CA PHE A 112 -11.20 7.10 -2.07
C PHE A 112 -10.82 7.43 -3.51
N ALA A 113 -11.58 6.94 -4.48
CA ALA A 113 -11.35 7.27 -5.89
C ALA A 113 -11.45 8.78 -6.14
N LYS A 114 -12.44 9.44 -5.55
CA LYS A 114 -12.58 10.90 -5.64
C LYS A 114 -11.40 11.62 -5.00
N GLY A 115 -10.90 11.12 -3.88
CA GLY A 115 -9.76 11.73 -3.19
C GLY A 115 -8.44 11.54 -3.92
N VAL A 116 -8.26 10.41 -4.63
CA VAL A 116 -7.00 10.08 -5.32
C VAL A 116 -6.97 10.61 -6.75
N ILE A 117 -8.05 10.40 -7.50
CA ILE A 117 -8.12 10.76 -8.94
C ILE A 117 -8.53 12.22 -9.11
N LYS A 118 -9.40 12.73 -8.24
CA LYS A 118 -9.86 14.11 -8.24
C LYS A 118 -9.63 14.71 -6.86
N PRO A 119 -8.38 15.03 -6.49
CA PRO A 119 -8.10 15.62 -5.19
C PRO A 119 -8.81 16.94 -5.01
N LYS A 120 -9.28 17.20 -3.78
CA LYS A 120 -10.08 18.39 -3.44
C LYS A 120 -9.20 19.56 -2.98
N PHE A 121 -8.03 19.68 -3.47
CA PHE A 121 -7.24 20.84 -3.10
C PHE A 121 -7.19 21.87 -4.19
#